data_041bfa634e53403c93b6e44466e548a4
#
_entry.id   041bfa634e53403c93b6e44466e548a4
#
_cell.length_a   1.000
_cell.length_b   1.000
_cell.length_c   1.000
_cell.angle_alpha   90.00
_cell.angle_beta   90.00
_cell.angle_gamma   90.00
#
_symmetry.space_group_name_H-M   'P 1'
#
loop_
_entity.id
_entity.type
_entity.pdbx_description
1 polymer ?
#
loop_
_entity_poly.entity_id
_entity_poly.type
_entity_poly.pdbx_seq_one_letter_code
_entity_poly.pdbx_strand_id
1 'polypeptide(L)'
;MKKILFAAAFILSAQFVLAQPNEKYIAAMKKNLETMDAASKDPASLLALANQFERIALAEKTQWLAYYYAAFCQVNTGFMQQDPSGMDVIADRASALINSADSLSPNNSEISCVKAMVATVRMLVNPMQRYMEFGPEIETNLEKAKVLDAANPRPYYLKGENLKNTPEQFGGGCATASAQLKTAKEKFDIFKPASQLHPNWGLQRVDKLLAECK
;
A
#
# COMPACT_ATOMS: atom_id res chain seq x y z
N MET A 1 -51.94 49.46 -3.58
CA MET A 1 -50.66 49.38 -2.81
C MET A 1 -50.26 47.91 -2.70
N LYS A 2 -49.39 47.47 -3.62
CA LYS A 2 -48.89 46.05 -3.64
C LYS A 2 -47.59 45.96 -2.87
N LYS A 3 -47.60 45.19 -1.77
CA LYS A 3 -46.39 44.89 -1.01
C LYS A 3 -45.69 43.72 -1.68
N ILE A 4 -44.50 43.96 -2.23
CA ILE A 4 -43.60 42.93 -2.77
C ILE A 4 -42.74 42.43 -1.62
N LEU A 5 -42.94 41.16 -1.20
CA LEU A 5 -42.09 40.45 -0.26
C LEU A 5 -40.90 39.88 -1.05
N PHE A 6 -39.71 40.41 -0.81
CA PHE A 6 -38.44 39.79 -1.24
C PHE A 6 -38.06 38.67 -0.26
N ALA A 7 -38.22 37.45 -0.69
CA ALA A 7 -37.66 36.29 0.00
C ALA A 7 -36.21 36.13 -0.45
N ALA A 8 -35.26 36.52 0.41
CA ALA A 8 -33.84 36.24 0.21
C ALA A 8 -33.56 34.74 0.54
N ALA A 9 -33.40 33.93 -0.48
CA ALA A 9 -32.93 32.55 -0.33
C ALA A 9 -31.44 32.56 -0.01
N PHE A 10 -31.09 32.27 1.24
CA PHE A 10 -29.74 32.08 1.70
C PHE A 10 -29.28 30.67 1.27
N ILE A 11 -28.58 30.57 0.14
CA ILE A 11 -27.96 29.33 -0.30
C ILE A 11 -26.72 29.12 0.57
N LEU A 12 -26.82 28.24 1.57
CA LEU A 12 -25.70 27.76 2.36
C LEU A 12 -24.89 26.78 1.50
N SER A 13 -23.94 27.30 0.74
CA SER A 13 -22.93 26.45 0.11
C SER A 13 -22.03 25.89 1.19
N ALA A 14 -22.25 24.64 1.59
CA ALA A 14 -21.29 23.88 2.40
C ALA A 14 -20.02 23.71 1.55
N GLN A 15 -19.06 24.60 1.75
CA GLN A 15 -17.71 24.41 1.22
C GLN A 15 -17.09 23.29 2.04
N PHE A 16 -16.91 22.12 1.46
CA PHE A 16 -15.98 21.12 1.94
C PHE A 16 -14.58 21.72 1.84
N VAL A 17 -14.13 22.36 2.90
CA VAL A 17 -12.73 22.73 3.05
C VAL A 17 -11.99 21.42 3.25
N LEU A 18 -11.46 20.85 2.17
CA LEU A 18 -10.41 19.85 2.25
C LEU A 18 -9.24 20.55 2.94
N ALA A 19 -9.06 20.28 4.22
CA ALA A 19 -7.94 20.83 4.97
C ALA A 19 -6.64 20.45 4.24
N GLN A 20 -5.96 21.43 3.68
CA GLN A 20 -4.64 21.20 3.07
C GLN A 20 -3.71 20.65 4.16
N PRO A 21 -2.89 19.61 3.84
CA PRO A 21 -1.93 19.09 4.79
C PRO A 21 -1.06 20.23 5.30
N ASN A 22 -0.88 20.32 6.61
CA ASN A 22 -0.06 21.38 7.15
C ASN A 22 1.42 21.19 6.76
N GLU A 23 2.19 22.26 6.69
CA GLU A 23 3.60 22.24 6.26
C GLU A 23 4.46 21.33 7.14
N LYS A 24 4.15 21.23 8.44
CA LYS A 24 4.86 20.35 9.39
C LYS A 24 4.66 18.88 9.04
N TYR A 25 3.42 18.50 8.69
CA TYR A 25 3.12 17.16 8.21
C TYR A 25 3.91 16.83 6.94
N ILE A 26 3.86 17.71 5.94
CA ILE A 26 4.58 17.51 4.67
C ILE A 26 6.07 17.36 4.91
N ALA A 27 6.67 18.21 5.75
CA ALA A 27 8.10 18.15 6.06
C ALA A 27 8.48 16.85 6.81
N ALA A 28 7.68 16.43 7.79
CA ALA A 28 7.90 15.18 8.52
C ALA A 28 7.78 13.95 7.62
N MET A 29 6.76 13.90 6.76
CA MET A 29 6.58 12.81 5.79
C MET A 29 7.75 12.73 4.80
N LYS A 30 8.17 13.86 4.21
CA LYS A 30 9.32 13.91 3.29
C LYS A 30 10.58 13.36 3.95
N LYS A 31 10.91 13.88 5.14
CA LYS A 31 12.09 13.42 5.89
C LYS A 31 12.11 11.91 6.08
N ASN A 32 10.97 11.31 6.41
CA ASN A 32 10.87 9.86 6.60
C ASN A 32 10.95 9.11 5.26
N LEU A 33 10.33 9.63 4.20
CA LEU A 33 10.38 9.01 2.87
C LEU A 33 11.80 8.99 2.29
N GLU A 34 12.59 10.03 2.52
CA GLU A 34 14.00 10.11 2.12
C GLU A 34 14.87 9.03 2.79
N THR A 35 14.47 8.52 3.96
CA THR A 35 15.20 7.45 4.65
C THR A 35 14.73 6.04 4.29
N MET A 36 13.66 5.90 3.51
CA MET A 36 13.01 4.63 3.20
C MET A 36 13.98 3.60 2.57
N ASP A 37 14.75 4.01 1.56
CA ASP A 37 15.68 3.12 0.86
C ASP A 37 16.80 2.61 1.78
N ALA A 38 17.29 3.45 2.67
CA ALA A 38 18.31 3.06 3.65
C ALA A 38 17.70 2.10 4.68
N ALA A 39 16.51 2.41 5.20
CA ALA A 39 15.81 1.59 6.19
C ALA A 39 15.38 0.23 5.63
N SER A 40 15.10 0.12 4.33
CA SER A 40 14.68 -1.13 3.68
C SER A 40 15.74 -2.23 3.67
N LYS A 41 16.96 -1.95 4.11
CA LYS A 41 18.07 -2.93 4.18
C LYS A 41 18.16 -3.67 5.51
N ASP A 42 17.45 -3.22 6.53
CA ASP A 42 17.52 -3.73 7.88
C ASP A 42 16.15 -3.74 8.57
N PRO A 43 15.68 -4.89 9.10
CA PRO A 43 14.36 -5.00 9.74
C PRO A 43 14.16 -4.04 10.91
N ALA A 44 15.20 -3.82 11.73
CA ALA A 44 15.10 -2.94 12.89
C ALA A 44 14.93 -1.46 12.47
N SER A 45 15.64 -1.05 11.42
CA SER A 45 15.53 0.29 10.82
C SER A 45 14.16 0.51 10.19
N LEU A 46 13.61 -0.49 9.49
CA LEU A 46 12.23 -0.43 8.97
C LEU A 46 11.20 -0.32 10.08
N LEU A 47 11.34 -1.09 11.15
CA LEU A 47 10.44 -1.01 12.30
C LEU A 47 10.52 0.36 12.99
N ALA A 48 11.72 0.92 13.14
CA ALA A 48 11.90 2.27 13.66
C ALA A 48 11.23 3.32 12.78
N LEU A 49 11.32 3.17 11.46
CA LEU A 49 10.66 4.05 10.49
C LEU A 49 9.14 3.90 10.52
N ALA A 50 8.62 2.67 10.64
CA ALA A 50 7.19 2.41 10.86
C ALA A 50 6.66 3.19 12.07
N ASN A 51 7.37 3.14 13.20
CA ASN A 51 7.02 3.87 14.42
C ASN A 51 7.08 5.41 14.22
N GLN A 52 7.95 5.92 13.34
CA GLN A 52 8.00 7.34 13.01
C GLN A 52 6.77 7.76 12.20
N PHE A 53 6.41 7.00 11.16
CA PHE A 53 5.18 7.25 10.39
C PHE A 53 3.93 7.13 11.27
N GLU A 54 3.87 6.17 12.16
CA GLU A 54 2.76 6.02 13.08
C GLU A 54 2.61 7.22 14.02
N ARG A 55 3.71 7.78 14.55
CA ARG A 55 3.65 9.02 15.35
C ARG A 55 3.09 10.19 14.55
N ILE A 56 3.45 10.31 13.26
CA ILE A 56 2.86 11.32 12.37
C ILE A 56 1.36 11.05 12.20
N ALA A 57 0.96 9.80 11.96
CA ALA A 57 -0.43 9.41 11.79
C ALA A 57 -1.30 9.74 13.01
N LEU A 58 -0.78 9.48 14.21
CA LEU A 58 -1.48 9.79 15.47
C LEU A 58 -1.60 11.29 15.74
N ALA A 59 -0.63 12.09 15.27
CA ALA A 59 -0.67 13.56 15.39
C ALA A 59 -1.64 14.18 14.37
N GLU A 60 -1.65 13.67 13.14
CA GLU A 60 -2.37 14.24 11.97
C GLU A 60 -3.65 13.47 11.62
N LYS A 61 -4.18 12.70 12.45
CA LYS A 61 -5.36 11.78 12.45
C LYS A 61 -6.21 11.66 11.17
N THR A 62 -6.17 12.63 10.27
CA THR A 62 -6.95 12.72 9.03
C THR A 62 -6.14 12.37 7.77
N GLN A 63 -4.83 12.09 7.91
CA GLN A 63 -3.91 11.89 6.80
C GLN A 63 -3.63 10.39 6.60
N TRP A 64 -4.30 9.77 5.62
CA TRP A 64 -4.19 8.33 5.36
C TRP A 64 -2.78 7.85 5.00
N LEU A 65 -1.98 8.68 4.33
CA LEU A 65 -0.62 8.32 3.88
C LEU A 65 0.32 7.98 5.04
N ALA A 66 0.19 8.63 6.19
CA ALA A 66 1.03 8.32 7.34
C ALA A 66 0.72 6.92 7.90
N TYR A 67 -0.55 6.54 8.01
CA TYR A 67 -0.96 5.18 8.37
C TYR A 67 -0.55 4.15 7.31
N TYR A 68 -0.68 4.49 6.04
CA TYR A 68 -0.27 3.66 4.91
C TYR A 68 1.22 3.31 4.99
N TYR A 69 2.10 4.30 5.15
CA TYR A 69 3.54 4.05 5.22
C TYR A 69 3.96 3.34 6.50
N ALA A 70 3.29 3.58 7.61
CA ALA A 70 3.51 2.80 8.84
C ALA A 70 3.19 1.31 8.59
N ALA A 71 2.04 1.01 7.97
CA ALA A 71 1.66 -0.36 7.59
C ALA A 71 2.63 -0.96 6.56
N PHE A 72 3.01 -0.20 5.54
CA PHE A 72 3.95 -0.63 4.51
C PHE A 72 5.33 -1.02 5.09
N CYS A 73 5.86 -0.22 6.01
CA CYS A 73 7.11 -0.56 6.70
C CYS A 73 6.95 -1.82 7.56
N GLN A 74 5.85 -1.98 8.31
CA GLN A 74 5.57 -3.19 9.09
C GLN A 74 5.55 -4.44 8.19
N VAL A 75 4.82 -4.39 7.07
CA VAL A 75 4.73 -5.51 6.13
C VAL A 75 6.11 -5.89 5.58
N ASN A 76 6.90 -4.88 5.17
CA ASN A 76 8.25 -5.14 4.66
C ASN A 76 9.18 -5.68 5.75
N THR A 77 9.02 -5.27 7.01
CA THR A 77 9.69 -5.92 8.15
C THR A 77 9.30 -7.39 8.25
N GLY A 78 8.00 -7.73 8.06
CA GLY A 78 7.51 -9.11 8.02
C GLY A 78 8.17 -9.95 6.93
N PHE A 79 8.32 -9.41 5.71
CA PHE A 79 9.00 -10.12 4.61
C PHE A 79 10.49 -10.37 4.84
N MET A 80 11.11 -9.62 5.74
CA MET A 80 12.52 -9.79 6.09
C MET A 80 12.76 -10.74 7.28
N GLN A 81 11.68 -11.21 7.95
CA GLN A 81 11.81 -12.16 9.06
C GLN A 81 12.32 -13.52 8.56
N GLN A 82 13.33 -14.05 9.23
CA GLN A 82 13.81 -15.42 9.01
C GLN A 82 13.04 -16.43 9.86
N ASP A 83 12.60 -16.02 11.05
CA ASP A 83 11.78 -16.82 11.96
C ASP A 83 10.30 -16.41 11.80
N PRO A 84 9.42 -17.34 11.38
CA PRO A 84 8.01 -17.04 11.20
C PRO A 84 7.24 -16.76 12.50
N SER A 85 7.79 -17.09 13.67
CA SER A 85 7.06 -17.00 14.97
C SER A 85 6.56 -15.60 15.31
N GLY A 86 7.23 -14.54 14.83
CA GLY A 86 6.83 -13.14 15.04
C GLY A 86 6.00 -12.53 13.93
N MET A 87 5.83 -13.24 12.79
CA MET A 87 5.23 -12.64 11.59
C MET A 87 3.75 -12.28 11.77
N ASP A 88 2.98 -13.08 12.52
CA ASP A 88 1.56 -12.79 12.78
C ASP A 88 1.40 -11.49 13.59
N VAL A 89 2.24 -11.24 14.59
CA VAL A 89 2.20 -9.99 15.38
C VAL A 89 2.48 -8.77 14.49
N ILE A 90 3.46 -8.90 13.58
CA ILE A 90 3.78 -7.85 12.61
C ILE A 90 2.60 -7.63 11.65
N ALA A 91 2.00 -8.71 11.14
CA ALA A 91 0.85 -8.64 10.25
C ALA A 91 -0.39 -8.04 10.93
N ASP A 92 -0.64 -8.36 12.21
CA ASP A 92 -1.72 -7.78 13.01
C ASP A 92 -1.54 -6.27 13.16
N ARG A 93 -0.31 -5.84 13.45
CA ARG A 93 0.00 -4.41 13.53
C ARG A 93 -0.18 -3.70 12.20
N ALA A 94 0.33 -4.28 11.12
CA ALA A 94 0.16 -3.74 9.77
C ALA A 94 -1.32 -3.67 9.38
N SER A 95 -2.10 -4.70 9.73
CA SER A 95 -3.55 -4.74 9.48
C SER A 95 -4.29 -3.62 10.21
N ALA A 96 -4.00 -3.36 11.47
CA ALA A 96 -4.61 -2.27 12.22
C ALA A 96 -4.32 -0.89 11.59
N LEU A 97 -3.06 -0.67 11.18
CA LEU A 97 -2.63 0.57 10.54
C LEU A 97 -3.28 0.78 9.17
N ILE A 98 -3.29 -0.27 8.31
CA ILE A 98 -3.87 -0.14 6.97
C ILE A 98 -5.39 0.00 7.01
N ASN A 99 -6.07 -0.58 8.00
CA ASN A 99 -7.50 -0.37 8.22
C ASN A 99 -7.80 1.07 8.67
N SER A 100 -6.92 1.69 9.46
CA SER A 100 -7.03 3.11 9.78
C SER A 100 -6.87 3.98 8.53
N ALA A 101 -5.92 3.66 7.65
CA ALA A 101 -5.78 4.32 6.35
C ALA A 101 -7.03 4.15 5.48
N ASP A 102 -7.60 2.94 5.41
CA ASP A 102 -8.81 2.63 4.63
C ASP A 102 -10.04 3.39 5.11
N SER A 103 -10.17 3.59 6.42
CA SER A 103 -11.24 4.41 7.01
C SER A 103 -11.15 5.89 6.58
N LEU A 104 -9.94 6.39 6.35
CA LEU A 104 -9.67 7.77 5.93
C LEU A 104 -9.71 7.96 4.40
N SER A 105 -9.41 6.91 3.64
CA SER A 105 -9.38 6.92 2.18
C SER A 105 -9.98 5.62 1.64
N PRO A 106 -11.31 5.43 1.75
CA PRO A 106 -11.96 4.21 1.28
C PRO A 106 -11.85 4.08 -0.25
N ASN A 107 -11.90 2.83 -0.72
CA ASN A 107 -11.78 2.52 -2.16
C ASN A 107 -10.46 3.01 -2.78
N ASN A 108 -9.37 2.88 -2.06
CA ASN A 108 -8.04 3.28 -2.50
C ASN A 108 -7.24 2.05 -2.98
N SER A 109 -6.77 2.11 -4.23
CA SER A 109 -5.99 1.06 -4.87
C SER A 109 -4.68 0.74 -4.12
N GLU A 110 -3.97 1.76 -3.64
CA GLU A 110 -2.72 1.61 -2.89
C GLU A 110 -2.96 0.86 -1.55
N ILE A 111 -4.04 1.19 -0.86
CA ILE A 111 -4.43 0.53 0.40
C ILE A 111 -4.76 -0.95 0.14
N SER A 112 -5.47 -1.24 -0.95
CA SER A 112 -5.76 -2.62 -1.34
C SER A 112 -4.48 -3.42 -1.63
N CYS A 113 -3.46 -2.81 -2.25
CA CYS A 113 -2.15 -3.43 -2.44
C CYS A 113 -1.49 -3.79 -1.09
N VAL A 114 -1.49 -2.88 -0.12
CA VAL A 114 -0.88 -3.18 1.20
C VAL A 114 -1.70 -4.22 1.96
N LYS A 115 -3.03 -4.27 1.85
CA LYS A 115 -3.85 -5.35 2.41
C LYS A 115 -3.47 -6.71 1.81
N ALA A 116 -3.23 -6.80 0.50
CA ALA A 116 -2.71 -8.02 -0.12
C ALA A 116 -1.34 -8.42 0.44
N MET A 117 -0.45 -7.45 0.67
CA MET A 117 0.86 -7.70 1.28
C MET A 117 0.72 -8.22 2.73
N VAL A 118 -0.20 -7.67 3.53
CA VAL A 118 -0.50 -8.17 4.90
C VAL A 118 -0.93 -9.64 4.84
N ALA A 119 -1.87 -9.98 3.96
CA ALA A 119 -2.32 -11.36 3.78
C ALA A 119 -1.17 -12.27 3.32
N THR A 120 -0.26 -11.77 2.47
CA THR A 120 0.95 -12.51 2.07
C THR A 120 1.85 -12.79 3.27
N VAL A 121 2.11 -11.82 4.16
CA VAL A 121 2.91 -12.06 5.38
C VAL A 121 2.28 -13.14 6.24
N ARG A 122 0.95 -13.11 6.46
CA ARG A 122 0.23 -14.15 7.21
C ARG A 122 0.37 -15.53 6.57
N MET A 123 0.26 -15.60 5.24
CA MET A 123 0.45 -16.84 4.49
C MET A 123 1.85 -17.42 4.69
N LEU A 124 2.88 -16.56 4.68
CA LEU A 124 4.28 -16.97 4.76
C LEU A 124 4.68 -17.57 6.12
N VAL A 125 3.88 -17.42 7.18
CA VAL A 125 4.10 -18.11 8.46
C VAL A 125 4.12 -19.63 8.28
N ASN A 126 3.22 -20.18 7.47
CA ASN A 126 3.19 -21.57 7.05
C ASN A 126 2.45 -21.69 5.70
N PRO A 127 3.13 -21.52 4.56
CA PRO A 127 2.50 -21.44 3.25
C PRO A 127 1.61 -22.65 2.91
N MET A 128 2.07 -23.86 3.24
CA MET A 128 1.32 -25.09 2.91
C MET A 128 0.00 -25.20 3.66
N GLN A 129 -0.07 -24.73 4.89
CA GLN A 129 -1.29 -24.80 5.71
C GLN A 129 -2.20 -23.58 5.48
N ARG A 130 -1.60 -22.40 5.22
CA ARG A 130 -2.31 -21.12 5.18
C ARG A 130 -2.72 -20.65 3.79
N TYR A 131 -2.22 -21.30 2.74
CA TYR A 131 -2.55 -20.89 1.36
C TYR A 131 -4.06 -20.88 1.08
N MET A 132 -4.80 -21.89 1.57
CA MET A 132 -6.24 -21.96 1.34
C MET A 132 -7.04 -20.85 2.01
N GLU A 133 -6.49 -20.26 3.08
CA GLU A 133 -7.10 -19.15 3.81
C GLU A 133 -6.71 -17.80 3.19
N PHE A 134 -5.40 -17.54 3.08
CA PHE A 134 -4.90 -16.22 2.69
C PHE A 134 -4.71 -16.04 1.18
N GLY A 135 -4.57 -17.11 0.40
CA GLY A 135 -4.44 -17.00 -1.05
C GLY A 135 -5.63 -16.29 -1.73
N PRO A 136 -6.87 -16.66 -1.42
CA PRO A 136 -8.06 -15.94 -1.91
C PRO A 136 -8.13 -14.48 -1.44
N GLU A 137 -7.69 -14.17 -0.22
CA GLU A 137 -7.66 -12.81 0.31
C GLU A 137 -6.65 -11.94 -0.46
N ILE A 138 -5.45 -12.48 -0.73
CA ILE A 138 -4.44 -11.82 -1.54
C ILE A 138 -5.01 -11.47 -2.91
N GLU A 139 -5.59 -12.46 -3.58
CA GLU A 139 -6.14 -12.29 -4.93
C GLU A 139 -7.27 -11.26 -4.96
N THR A 140 -8.20 -11.34 -4.02
CA THR A 140 -9.33 -10.40 -3.90
C THR A 140 -8.84 -8.96 -3.74
N ASN A 141 -7.83 -8.72 -2.91
CA ASN A 141 -7.29 -7.38 -2.70
C ASN A 141 -6.52 -6.87 -3.93
N LEU A 142 -5.78 -7.74 -4.64
CA LEU A 142 -5.08 -7.34 -5.86
C LEU A 142 -6.06 -7.03 -7.00
N GLU A 143 -7.10 -7.84 -7.20
CA GLU A 143 -8.13 -7.56 -8.20
C GLU A 143 -8.94 -6.30 -7.84
N LYS A 144 -9.29 -6.11 -6.56
CA LYS A 144 -9.89 -4.86 -6.09
C LYS A 144 -9.01 -3.66 -6.42
N ALA A 145 -7.69 -3.76 -6.19
CA ALA A 145 -6.76 -2.67 -6.49
C ALA A 145 -6.75 -2.33 -8.00
N LYS A 146 -6.79 -3.33 -8.89
CA LYS A 146 -6.87 -3.13 -10.35
C LYS A 146 -8.17 -2.47 -10.79
N VAL A 147 -9.30 -2.86 -10.17
CA VAL A 147 -10.62 -2.27 -10.46
C VAL A 147 -10.68 -0.81 -10.00
N LEU A 148 -10.09 -0.49 -8.84
CA LEU A 148 -10.09 0.86 -8.28
C LEU A 148 -9.20 1.82 -9.06
N ASP A 149 -8.06 1.35 -9.55
CA ASP A 149 -7.15 2.11 -10.41
C ASP A 149 -6.39 1.17 -11.37
N ALA A 150 -6.91 1.06 -12.58
CA ALA A 150 -6.29 0.23 -13.62
C ALA A 150 -4.90 0.75 -14.08
N ALA A 151 -4.56 2.00 -13.79
CA ALA A 151 -3.25 2.59 -14.09
C ALA A 151 -2.20 2.27 -13.01
N ASN A 152 -2.61 1.87 -11.79
CA ASN A 152 -1.68 1.51 -10.74
C ASN A 152 -0.84 0.28 -11.13
N PRO A 153 0.52 0.39 -11.18
CA PRO A 153 1.39 -0.73 -11.54
C PRO A 153 1.50 -1.80 -10.45
N ARG A 154 1.27 -1.44 -9.18
CA ARG A 154 1.59 -2.27 -8.00
C ARG A 154 0.80 -3.57 -7.89
N PRO A 155 -0.52 -3.62 -8.17
CA PRO A 155 -1.23 -4.90 -8.11
C PRO A 155 -0.72 -5.91 -9.14
N TYR A 156 -0.26 -5.46 -10.31
CA TYR A 156 0.37 -6.32 -11.33
C TYR A 156 1.74 -6.81 -10.87
N TYR A 157 2.54 -5.91 -10.28
CA TYR A 157 3.83 -6.25 -9.70
C TYR A 157 3.69 -7.30 -8.59
N LEU A 158 2.84 -7.05 -7.59
CA LEU A 158 2.62 -7.95 -6.46
C LEU A 158 2.10 -9.32 -6.91
N LYS A 159 1.19 -9.34 -7.89
CA LYS A 159 0.72 -10.60 -8.51
C LYS A 159 1.87 -11.34 -9.18
N GLY A 160 2.70 -10.64 -9.95
CA GLY A 160 3.87 -11.22 -10.62
C GLY A 160 4.89 -11.78 -9.63
N GLU A 161 5.18 -11.07 -8.54
CA GLU A 161 6.09 -11.54 -7.49
C GLU A 161 5.53 -12.77 -6.77
N ASN A 162 4.24 -12.78 -6.43
CA ASN A 162 3.60 -13.94 -5.82
C ASN A 162 3.65 -15.18 -6.74
N LEU A 163 3.34 -15.01 -8.04
CA LEU A 163 3.43 -16.08 -9.02
C LEU A 163 4.86 -16.61 -9.17
N LYS A 164 5.86 -15.73 -9.22
CA LYS A 164 7.27 -16.14 -9.31
C LYS A 164 7.70 -17.00 -8.13
N ASN A 165 7.25 -16.64 -6.93
CA ASN A 165 7.58 -17.36 -5.69
C ASN A 165 6.70 -18.60 -5.45
N THR A 166 5.65 -18.80 -6.23
CA THR A 166 4.82 -20.02 -6.21
C THR A 166 5.52 -21.11 -7.03
N PRO A 167 5.64 -22.34 -6.53
CA PRO A 167 6.20 -23.44 -7.31
C PRO A 167 5.42 -23.71 -8.60
N GLU A 168 6.11 -24.14 -9.67
CA GLU A 168 5.50 -24.40 -10.98
C GLU A 168 4.36 -25.42 -10.94
N GLN A 169 4.50 -26.46 -10.11
CA GLN A 169 3.46 -27.48 -9.89
C GLN A 169 2.14 -26.93 -9.31
N PHE A 170 2.19 -25.72 -8.75
CA PHE A 170 1.01 -24.99 -8.26
C PHE A 170 0.64 -23.81 -9.16
N GLY A 171 1.12 -23.81 -10.41
CA GLY A 171 0.80 -22.78 -11.40
C GLY A 171 1.63 -21.51 -11.32
N GLY A 172 2.74 -21.54 -10.58
CA GLY A 172 3.67 -20.41 -10.46
C GLY A 172 4.87 -20.51 -11.41
N GLY A 173 5.97 -19.92 -10.99
CA GLY A 173 7.24 -19.86 -11.73
C GLY A 173 7.34 -18.65 -12.67
N CYS A 174 8.52 -18.53 -13.28
CA CYS A 174 8.85 -17.39 -14.14
C CYS A 174 7.98 -17.30 -15.40
N ALA A 175 7.58 -18.43 -15.97
CA ALA A 175 6.73 -18.46 -17.18
C ALA A 175 5.39 -17.76 -16.92
N THR A 176 4.75 -18.07 -15.80
CA THR A 176 3.46 -17.48 -15.40
C THR A 176 3.60 -16.05 -14.89
N ALA A 177 4.66 -15.77 -14.14
CA ALA A 177 4.92 -14.45 -13.55
C ALA A 177 5.25 -13.37 -14.59
N SER A 178 5.94 -13.74 -15.68
CA SER A 178 6.47 -12.81 -16.68
C SER A 178 5.40 -11.91 -17.30
N ALA A 179 4.20 -12.41 -17.55
CA ALA A 179 3.12 -11.61 -18.13
C ALA A 179 2.72 -10.46 -17.19
N GLN A 180 2.53 -10.75 -15.89
CA GLN A 180 2.16 -9.76 -14.89
C GLN A 180 3.30 -8.74 -14.65
N LEU A 181 4.55 -9.21 -14.60
CA LEU A 181 5.73 -8.35 -14.40
C LEU A 181 5.95 -7.40 -15.58
N LYS A 182 5.74 -7.86 -16.83
CA LYS A 182 5.81 -6.99 -18.02
C LYS A 182 4.72 -5.92 -17.99
N THR A 183 3.48 -6.31 -17.69
CA THR A 183 2.39 -5.33 -17.54
C THR A 183 2.69 -4.32 -16.41
N ALA A 184 3.24 -4.78 -15.28
CA ALA A 184 3.67 -3.87 -14.21
C ALA A 184 4.74 -2.89 -14.71
N LYS A 185 5.75 -3.36 -15.44
CA LYS A 185 6.83 -2.53 -16.00
C LYS A 185 6.28 -1.45 -16.93
N GLU A 186 5.45 -1.84 -17.91
CA GLU A 186 4.82 -0.91 -18.84
C GLU A 186 4.03 0.20 -18.12
N LYS A 187 3.29 -0.17 -17.04
CA LYS A 187 2.55 0.79 -16.24
C LYS A 187 3.49 1.68 -15.41
N PHE A 188 4.55 1.14 -14.83
CA PHE A 188 5.55 1.94 -14.10
C PHE A 188 6.25 2.97 -14.99
N ASP A 189 6.49 2.66 -16.26
CA ASP A 189 7.17 3.56 -17.20
C ASP A 189 6.38 4.86 -17.47
N ILE A 190 5.07 4.83 -17.29
CA ILE A 190 4.19 6.00 -17.45
C ILE A 190 3.58 6.50 -16.14
N PHE A 191 3.79 5.78 -15.02
CA PHE A 191 3.20 6.11 -13.74
C PHE A 191 3.75 7.41 -13.18
N LYS A 192 2.84 8.26 -12.71
CA LYS A 192 3.19 9.48 -11.97
C LYS A 192 2.40 9.48 -10.66
N PRO A 193 3.09 9.53 -9.51
CA PRO A 193 2.40 9.63 -8.23
C PRO A 193 1.61 10.94 -8.13
N ALA A 194 0.46 10.92 -7.48
CA ALA A 194 -0.44 12.07 -7.36
C ALA A 194 0.20 13.26 -6.61
N SER A 195 1.20 13.00 -5.77
CA SER A 195 2.05 14.01 -5.13
C SER A 195 3.39 13.40 -4.72
N GLN A 196 4.32 14.25 -4.27
CA GLN A 196 5.62 13.80 -3.74
C GLN A 196 5.53 12.91 -2.49
N LEU A 197 4.37 12.86 -1.82
CA LEU A 197 4.13 11.98 -0.67
C LEU A 197 3.44 10.68 -1.05
N HIS A 198 2.88 10.57 -2.27
CA HIS A 198 2.21 9.36 -2.71
C HIS A 198 3.20 8.24 -3.03
N PRO A 199 2.76 6.97 -2.94
CA PRO A 199 3.62 5.82 -3.18
C PRO A 199 4.33 5.87 -4.54
N ASN A 200 5.65 5.64 -4.50
CA ASN A 200 6.50 5.59 -5.69
C ASN A 200 7.51 4.43 -5.61
N TRP A 201 7.07 3.30 -5.05
CA TRP A 201 7.88 2.09 -4.88
C TRP A 201 7.48 1.00 -5.89
N GLY A 202 8.37 0.04 -6.11
CA GLY A 202 8.09 -1.20 -6.83
C GLY A 202 8.88 -1.36 -8.14
N LEU A 203 9.20 -0.28 -8.88
CA LEU A 203 9.84 -0.36 -10.18
C LEU A 203 11.17 -1.14 -10.16
N GLN A 204 12.08 -0.80 -9.26
CA GLN A 204 13.39 -1.47 -9.16
C GLN A 204 13.23 -2.98 -8.88
N ARG A 205 12.23 -3.35 -8.09
CA ARG A 205 11.94 -4.75 -7.80
C ARG A 205 11.39 -5.48 -9.02
N VAL A 206 10.53 -4.83 -9.81
CA VAL A 206 10.03 -5.38 -11.09
C VAL A 206 11.18 -5.63 -12.05
N ASP A 207 12.10 -4.67 -12.22
CA ASP A 207 13.26 -4.82 -13.08
C ASP A 207 14.14 -6.02 -12.67
N LYS A 208 14.36 -6.18 -11.36
CA LYS A 208 15.08 -7.33 -10.80
C LYS A 208 14.37 -8.65 -11.09
N LEU A 209 13.06 -8.73 -10.81
CA LEU A 209 12.27 -9.95 -11.04
C LEU A 209 12.23 -10.35 -12.51
N LEU A 210 12.11 -9.38 -13.42
CA LEU A 210 12.18 -9.62 -14.86
C LEU A 210 13.57 -10.12 -15.29
N ALA A 211 14.64 -9.62 -14.69
CA ALA A 211 16.00 -10.09 -14.98
C ALA A 211 16.23 -11.53 -14.46
N GLU A 212 15.66 -11.88 -13.32
CA GLU A 212 15.72 -13.24 -12.75
C GLU A 212 14.88 -14.26 -13.53
N CYS A 213 13.93 -13.81 -14.37
CA CYS A 213 13.05 -14.64 -15.19
C CYS A 213 13.46 -14.71 -16.69
N LYS A 214 14.68 -14.39 -17.00
CA LYS A 214 15.25 -14.49 -18.37
C LYS A 214 15.94 -15.86 -18.58
#